data_d86230d1d9d3061a72aa28fbf2ea9297
#
_entry.id   d86230d1d9d3061a72aa28fbf2ea9297
#
_cell.length_a   1.000
_cell.length_b   1.000
_cell.length_c   1.000
_cell.angle_alpha   90.00
_cell.angle_beta   90.00
_cell.angle_gamma   90.00
#
_symmetry.space_group_name_H-M   'P 1'
#
loop_
_entity.id
_entity.type
_entity.pdbx_description
1 polymer ?
#
loop_
_entity_poly.entity_id
_entity_poly.type
_entity_poly.pdbx_seq_one_letter_code
_entity_poly.pdbx_strand_id
1 'polypeptide(L)'
;MADNVPQIFDRKRLARNRTRAAGLTRNFGTHDFLLRHVGNELRDRIAGVARKFLTGLCLGSSGGIIEAMNSEQPDEGHIVTLYHADLSAYLVPDNGRGLVCDEERLPFAEASFDLVVALWGLHHVNDLPGALIQIRQILKPDGFFLA
;
A
#
# COMPACT_ATOMS: atom_id res chain seq x y z
N MET A 1 1.37 -29.34 1.00
CA MET A 1 1.89 -29.31 -0.37
C MET A 1 2.40 -27.90 -0.58
N ALA A 2 3.70 -27.72 -0.76
CA ALA A 2 4.23 -26.41 -1.17
C ALA A 2 3.79 -26.24 -2.62
N ASP A 3 2.78 -25.40 -2.84
CA ASP A 3 2.29 -25.12 -4.16
C ASP A 3 3.44 -24.54 -4.99
N ASN A 4 3.66 -25.15 -6.14
CA ASN A 4 4.71 -24.79 -7.09
C ASN A 4 4.28 -23.55 -7.85
N VAL A 5 4.10 -22.43 -7.12
CA VAL A 5 3.80 -21.13 -7.73
C VAL A 5 5.03 -20.71 -8.52
N PRO A 6 4.93 -20.47 -9.83
CA PRO A 6 6.07 -20.06 -10.63
C PRO A 6 6.67 -18.75 -10.10
N GLN A 7 7.97 -18.75 -9.82
CA GLN A 7 8.70 -17.56 -9.39
C GLN A 7 9.07 -16.73 -10.64
N ILE A 8 8.20 -15.81 -11.02
CA ILE A 8 8.38 -14.91 -12.17
C ILE A 8 9.19 -13.68 -11.76
N PHE A 9 8.92 -13.17 -10.55
CA PHE A 9 9.54 -11.96 -10.03
C PHE A 9 10.51 -12.26 -8.88
N ASP A 10 11.76 -11.80 -9.01
CA ASP A 10 12.74 -11.83 -7.92
C ASP A 10 12.40 -10.73 -6.90
N ARG A 11 11.80 -11.12 -5.78
CA ARG A 11 11.36 -10.21 -4.70
C ARG A 11 12.53 -9.44 -4.08
N LYS A 12 13.71 -10.05 -3.96
CA LYS A 12 14.92 -9.38 -3.44
C LYS A 12 15.42 -8.32 -4.40
N ARG A 13 15.38 -8.59 -5.69
CA ARG A 13 15.73 -7.62 -6.73
C ARG A 13 14.74 -6.47 -6.77
N LEU A 14 13.45 -6.76 -6.64
CA LEU A 14 12.40 -5.75 -6.57
C LEU A 14 12.61 -4.82 -5.37
N ALA A 15 12.87 -5.36 -4.18
CA ALA A 15 13.14 -4.56 -2.97
C ALA A 15 14.34 -3.61 -3.18
N ARG A 16 15.44 -4.11 -3.77
CA ARG A 16 16.61 -3.29 -4.11
C ARG A 16 16.29 -2.20 -5.13
N ASN A 17 15.51 -2.51 -6.16
CA ASN A 17 15.11 -1.55 -7.18
C ASN A 17 14.22 -0.46 -6.60
N ARG A 18 13.27 -0.79 -5.74
CA ARG A 18 12.42 0.17 -5.01
C ARG A 18 13.25 1.08 -4.11
N THR A 19 14.20 0.52 -3.35
CA THR A 19 15.14 1.28 -2.52
C THR A 19 15.94 2.29 -3.35
N ARG A 20 16.47 1.86 -4.50
CA ARG A 20 17.22 2.73 -5.40
C ARG A 20 16.33 3.82 -6.00
N ALA A 21 15.13 3.48 -6.46
CA ALA A 21 14.17 4.43 -6.99
C ALA A 21 13.76 5.49 -5.95
N ALA A 22 13.52 5.09 -4.71
CA ALA A 22 13.22 6.02 -3.62
C ALA A 22 14.35 7.02 -3.37
N GLY A 23 15.60 6.57 -3.43
CA GLY A 23 16.76 7.45 -3.34
C GLY A 23 16.87 8.46 -4.48
N LEU A 24 16.53 8.05 -5.70
CA LEU A 24 16.53 8.95 -6.87
C LEU A 24 15.40 9.98 -6.79
N THR A 25 14.20 9.57 -6.37
CA THR A 25 13.05 10.47 -6.25
C THR A 25 13.30 11.60 -5.25
N ARG A 26 13.97 11.32 -4.14
CA ARG A 26 14.38 12.36 -3.17
C ARG A 26 15.29 13.43 -3.76
N ASN A 27 16.08 13.08 -4.76
CA ASN A 27 17.07 13.98 -5.37
C ASN A 27 16.54 14.71 -6.61
N PHE A 28 15.52 14.18 -7.30
CA PHE A 28 15.07 14.68 -8.61
C PHE A 28 13.60 15.17 -8.66
N GLY A 29 12.90 15.18 -7.57
CA GLY A 29 11.74 16.03 -7.21
C GLY A 29 10.42 15.87 -7.96
N THR A 30 10.31 15.32 -9.18
CA THR A 30 9.05 15.41 -9.95
C THR A 30 8.75 14.24 -10.88
N HIS A 31 9.37 13.08 -10.66
CA HIS A 31 9.15 11.91 -11.53
C HIS A 31 7.97 11.02 -11.10
N ASP A 32 7.15 11.49 -10.15
CA ASP A 32 6.04 10.75 -9.54
C ASP A 32 4.64 11.16 -10.07
N PHE A 33 4.59 11.88 -11.21
CA PHE A 33 3.34 12.44 -11.74
C PHE A 33 2.25 11.38 -11.97
N LEU A 34 2.64 10.20 -12.48
CA LEU A 34 1.71 9.11 -12.73
C LEU A 34 1.20 8.51 -11.41
N LEU A 35 2.08 8.38 -10.44
CA LEU A 35 1.75 7.91 -9.10
C LEU A 35 0.80 8.86 -8.39
N ARG A 36 1.03 10.18 -8.51
CA ARG A 36 0.11 11.22 -8.00
C ARG A 36 -1.22 11.18 -8.71
N HIS A 37 -1.24 10.99 -10.03
CA HIS A 37 -2.48 10.89 -10.79
C HIS A 37 -3.34 9.72 -10.29
N VAL A 38 -2.77 8.52 -10.21
CA VAL A 38 -3.46 7.32 -9.71
C VAL A 38 -3.86 7.50 -8.24
N GLY A 39 -2.98 8.08 -7.42
CA GLY A 39 -3.30 8.40 -6.03
C GLY A 39 -4.51 9.33 -5.89
N ASN A 40 -4.61 10.39 -6.72
CA ASN A 40 -5.77 11.28 -6.76
C ASN A 40 -7.05 10.54 -7.12
N GLU A 41 -7.00 9.67 -8.12
CA GLU A 41 -8.13 8.82 -8.50
C GLU A 41 -8.62 7.94 -7.34
N LEU A 42 -7.68 7.32 -6.60
CA LEU A 42 -8.02 6.50 -5.44
C LEU A 42 -8.61 7.34 -4.31
N ARG A 43 -8.06 8.54 -4.06
CA ARG A 43 -8.62 9.47 -3.09
C ARG A 43 -10.06 9.82 -3.42
N ASP A 44 -10.33 10.20 -4.67
CA ASP A 44 -11.68 10.60 -5.09
C ASP A 44 -12.68 9.44 -4.95
N ARG A 45 -12.24 8.20 -5.18
CA ARG A 45 -13.03 6.99 -4.91
C ARG A 45 -13.30 6.79 -3.42
N ILE A 46 -12.28 7.01 -2.56
CA ILE A 46 -12.44 6.93 -1.10
C ILE A 46 -13.39 8.02 -0.61
N ALA A 47 -13.25 9.25 -1.12
CA ALA A 47 -14.12 10.38 -0.78
C ALA A 47 -15.58 10.15 -1.19
N GLY A 48 -15.82 9.40 -2.26
CA GLY A 48 -17.18 9.02 -2.70
C GLY A 48 -17.87 7.99 -1.78
N VAL A 49 -17.15 7.39 -0.84
CA VAL A 49 -17.73 6.44 0.12
C VAL A 49 -18.15 7.21 1.37
N ALA A 50 -19.45 7.26 1.66
CA ALA A 50 -20.01 7.97 2.83
C ALA A 50 -19.69 7.25 4.15
N ARG A 51 -18.41 7.04 4.44
CA ARG A 51 -17.92 6.27 5.61
C ARG A 51 -16.53 6.76 6.01
N LYS A 52 -16.26 6.79 7.33
CA LYS A 52 -14.90 6.95 7.86
C LYS A 52 -14.25 5.59 8.06
N PHE A 53 -12.98 5.48 7.68
CA PHE A 53 -12.14 4.31 7.92
C PHE A 53 -11.26 4.57 9.13
N LEU A 54 -11.43 3.79 10.18
CA LEU A 54 -10.64 3.96 11.42
C LEU A 54 -9.18 3.53 11.21
N THR A 55 -8.99 2.44 10.48
CA THR A 55 -7.68 1.86 10.17
C THR A 55 -7.54 1.54 8.70
N GLY A 56 -6.63 2.20 8.02
CA GLY A 56 -6.26 1.93 6.64
C GLY A 56 -4.85 1.35 6.53
N LEU A 57 -4.61 0.55 5.49
CA LEU A 57 -3.30 0.04 5.12
C LEU A 57 -3.00 0.40 3.66
N CYS A 58 -1.87 1.03 3.41
CA CYS A 58 -1.32 1.22 2.08
C CYS A 58 -0.24 0.17 1.81
N LEU A 59 -0.48 -0.72 0.85
CA LEU A 59 0.48 -1.72 0.37
C LEU A 59 1.23 -1.19 -0.86
N GLY A 60 2.53 -1.35 -0.88
CA GLY A 60 3.36 -0.80 -1.93
C GLY A 60 3.42 0.72 -1.81
N SER A 61 3.74 1.20 -0.61
CA SER A 61 3.78 2.61 -0.25
C SER A 61 4.61 3.42 -1.25
N SER A 62 3.97 4.35 -1.87
CA SER A 62 4.56 5.24 -2.86
C SER A 62 5.08 6.53 -2.24
N GLY A 63 5.84 6.41 -1.15
CA GLY A 63 6.49 7.56 -0.53
C GLY A 63 5.55 8.56 0.12
N GLY A 64 4.44 8.11 0.71
CA GLY A 64 3.53 8.96 1.46
C GLY A 64 2.52 9.75 0.62
N ILE A 65 2.33 9.39 -0.64
CA ILE A 65 1.34 10.08 -1.51
C ILE A 65 -0.07 10.01 -0.92
N ILE A 66 -0.51 8.84 -0.47
CA ILE A 66 -1.83 8.70 0.16
C ILE A 66 -1.92 9.48 1.47
N GLU A 67 -0.82 9.54 2.23
CA GLU A 67 -0.74 10.29 3.49
C GLU A 67 -0.83 11.81 3.22
N ALA A 68 -0.06 12.31 2.25
CA ALA A 68 -0.12 13.71 1.84
C ALA A 68 -1.52 14.12 1.39
N MET A 69 -2.18 13.26 0.62
CA MET A 69 -3.54 13.50 0.15
C MET A 69 -4.57 13.51 1.27
N ASN A 70 -4.40 12.67 2.30
CA ASN A 70 -5.28 12.63 3.46
C ASN A 70 -5.06 13.85 4.38
N SER A 71 -3.86 14.45 4.38
CA SER A 71 -3.53 15.63 5.18
C SER A 71 -3.94 16.95 4.53
N GLU A 72 -4.13 17.00 3.21
CA GLU A 72 -4.59 18.21 2.48
C GLU A 72 -6.06 18.57 2.76
N GLN A 73 -6.86 17.64 3.27
CA GLN A 73 -8.26 17.86 3.66
C GLN A 73 -8.57 17.21 5.02
N PRO A 74 -8.03 17.74 6.12
CA PRO A 74 -8.14 17.10 7.44
C PRO A 74 -9.58 17.01 7.96
N ASP A 75 -10.47 17.93 7.56
CA ASP A 75 -11.88 17.94 7.98
C ASP A 75 -12.73 16.93 7.20
N GLU A 76 -12.29 16.53 6.01
CA GLU A 76 -12.92 15.53 5.15
C GLU A 76 -12.18 14.19 5.17
N GLY A 77 -11.14 14.06 6.00
CA GLY A 77 -10.31 12.87 6.09
C GLY A 77 -11.12 11.62 6.38
N HIS A 78 -11.24 10.74 5.38
CA HIS A 78 -11.97 9.48 5.50
C HIS A 78 -11.18 8.41 6.24
N ILE A 79 -9.84 8.58 6.40
CA ILE A 79 -8.96 7.62 7.05
C ILE A 79 -8.38 8.24 8.32
N VAL A 80 -8.70 7.69 9.49
CA VAL A 80 -8.23 8.20 10.79
C VAL A 80 -6.78 7.81 11.03
N THR A 81 -6.44 6.54 10.83
CA THR A 81 -5.06 6.02 10.97
C THR A 81 -4.67 5.24 9.74
N LEU A 82 -3.63 5.69 9.05
CA LEU A 82 -3.09 5.02 7.87
C LEU A 82 -1.74 4.38 8.21
N TYR A 83 -1.66 3.08 7.98
CA TYR A 83 -0.43 2.29 8.04
C TYR A 83 0.15 2.12 6.64
N HIS A 84 1.46 1.96 6.56
CA HIS A 84 2.18 1.76 5.31
C HIS A 84 3.00 0.49 5.37
N ALA A 85 2.96 -0.29 4.31
CA ALA A 85 3.78 -1.48 4.16
C ALA A 85 4.43 -1.52 2.78
N ASP A 86 5.73 -1.77 2.74
CA ASP A 86 6.51 -1.85 1.51
C ASP A 86 7.69 -2.81 1.69
N LEU A 87 8.21 -3.34 0.59
CA LEU A 87 9.46 -4.12 0.56
C LEU A 87 10.69 -3.28 0.90
N SER A 88 10.62 -1.95 0.76
CA SER A 88 11.74 -1.03 1.01
C SER A 88 11.51 -0.20 2.27
N ALA A 89 12.47 -0.26 3.19
CA ALA A 89 12.47 0.59 4.38
C ALA A 89 12.49 2.10 4.05
N TYR A 90 12.95 2.48 2.86
CA TYR A 90 12.98 3.89 2.44
C TYR A 90 11.61 4.43 2.00
N LEU A 91 10.65 3.54 1.74
CA LEU A 91 9.30 3.90 1.29
C LEU A 91 8.26 3.84 2.41
N VAL A 92 8.63 3.35 3.58
CA VAL A 92 7.75 3.36 4.76
C VAL A 92 8.10 4.54 5.66
N PRO A 93 7.10 5.21 6.27
CA PRO A 93 7.36 6.33 7.16
C PRO A 93 7.97 5.87 8.50
N ASP A 94 8.88 6.68 9.05
CA ASP A 94 9.48 6.45 10.37
C ASP A 94 8.70 7.18 11.47
N ASN A 95 7.42 6.86 11.59
CA ASN A 95 6.49 7.47 12.54
C ASN A 95 5.70 6.44 13.36
N GLY A 96 6.20 5.19 13.41
CA GLY A 96 5.53 4.07 14.07
C GLY A 96 4.35 3.46 13.30
N ARG A 97 4.09 3.91 12.06
CA ARG A 97 3.03 3.40 11.19
C ARG A 97 3.56 2.73 9.91
N GLY A 98 4.88 2.60 9.80
CA GLY A 98 5.55 1.95 8.69
C GLY A 98 5.98 0.52 9.03
N LEU A 99 5.79 -0.42 8.12
CA LEU A 99 6.26 -1.79 8.23
C LEU A 99 6.93 -2.24 6.94
N VAL A 100 8.13 -2.78 7.06
CA VAL A 100 8.79 -3.44 5.93
C VAL A 100 8.29 -4.87 5.86
N CYS A 101 7.52 -5.19 4.82
CA CYS A 101 7.04 -6.55 4.59
C CYS A 101 6.84 -6.84 3.10
N ASP A 102 6.67 -8.12 2.79
CA ASP A 102 6.35 -8.57 1.45
C ASP A 102 4.82 -8.68 1.29
N GLU A 103 4.29 -8.17 0.18
CA GLU A 103 2.87 -8.27 -0.16
C GLU A 103 2.40 -9.72 -0.32
N GLU A 104 3.33 -10.66 -0.55
CA GLU A 104 3.06 -12.11 -0.58
C GLU A 104 2.99 -12.74 0.82
N ARG A 105 3.38 -12.00 1.88
CA ARG A 105 3.42 -12.49 3.28
C ARG A 105 3.06 -11.37 4.24
N LEU A 106 1.79 -11.07 4.36
CA LEU A 106 1.29 -10.00 5.20
C LEU A 106 1.28 -10.39 6.68
N PRO A 107 2.07 -9.74 7.55
CA PRO A 107 2.20 -10.08 8.95
C PRO A 107 1.15 -9.39 9.83
N PHE A 108 -0.08 -9.29 9.36
CA PHE A 108 -1.16 -8.63 10.08
C PHE A 108 -2.19 -9.64 10.57
N ALA A 109 -2.83 -9.33 11.70
CA ALA A 109 -3.92 -10.14 12.22
C ALA A 109 -5.17 -10.05 11.32
N GLU A 110 -6.02 -11.07 11.39
CA GLU A 110 -7.30 -11.07 10.69
C GLU A 110 -8.18 -9.91 11.13
N ALA A 111 -8.99 -9.39 10.22
CA ALA A 111 -9.96 -8.32 10.45
C ALA A 111 -9.37 -7.05 11.13
N SER A 112 -8.13 -6.68 10.77
CA SER A 112 -7.42 -5.54 11.35
C SER A 112 -7.74 -4.20 10.69
N PHE A 113 -8.10 -4.21 9.40
CA PHE A 113 -8.24 -3.00 8.61
C PHE A 113 -9.64 -2.79 8.05
N ASP A 114 -10.07 -1.54 8.06
CA ASP A 114 -11.30 -1.10 7.39
C ASP A 114 -11.08 -0.85 5.90
N LEU A 115 -9.85 -0.48 5.53
CA LEU A 115 -9.44 -0.15 4.17
C LEU A 115 -8.06 -0.72 3.88
N VAL A 116 -7.89 -1.35 2.73
CA VAL A 116 -6.58 -1.68 2.15
C VAL A 116 -6.49 -1.04 0.78
N VAL A 117 -5.44 -0.27 0.55
CA VAL A 117 -5.12 0.33 -0.74
C VAL A 117 -3.81 -0.28 -1.24
N ALA A 118 -3.82 -0.86 -2.44
CA ALA A 118 -2.62 -1.39 -3.06
C ALA A 118 -2.23 -0.53 -4.26
N LEU A 119 -1.31 0.41 -4.03
CA LEU A 119 -0.84 1.32 -5.07
C LEU A 119 0.43 0.77 -5.71
N TRP A 120 0.28 0.14 -6.89
CA TRP A 120 1.38 -0.37 -7.72
C TRP A 120 2.29 -1.42 -7.07
N GLY A 121 1.75 -2.27 -6.20
CA GLY A 121 2.49 -3.39 -5.58
C GLY A 121 2.15 -4.75 -6.20
N LEU A 122 0.87 -4.99 -6.44
CA LEU A 122 0.36 -6.33 -6.72
C LEU A 122 0.75 -6.91 -8.09
N HIS A 123 1.07 -6.09 -9.08
CA HIS A 123 1.49 -6.59 -10.40
C HIS A 123 2.90 -7.23 -10.41
N HIS A 124 3.63 -7.16 -9.30
CA HIS A 124 4.93 -7.82 -9.13
C HIS A 124 4.89 -9.00 -8.16
N VAL A 125 3.71 -9.45 -7.71
CA VAL A 125 3.60 -10.63 -6.85
C VAL A 125 3.60 -11.90 -7.71
N ASN A 126 4.21 -12.97 -7.21
CA ASN A 126 4.24 -14.26 -7.92
C ASN A 126 2.93 -15.02 -7.72
N ASP A 127 2.35 -14.93 -6.52
CA ASP A 127 1.05 -15.53 -6.16
C ASP A 127 0.01 -14.44 -5.90
N LEU A 128 -0.55 -13.89 -6.98
CA LEU A 128 -1.61 -12.88 -6.85
C LEU A 128 -2.87 -13.42 -6.16
N PRO A 129 -3.37 -14.64 -6.46
CA PRO A 129 -4.49 -15.21 -5.71
C PRO A 129 -4.20 -15.32 -4.21
N GLY A 130 -3.03 -15.81 -3.82
CA GLY A 130 -2.63 -15.92 -2.42
C GLY A 130 -2.52 -14.55 -1.73
N ALA A 131 -1.95 -13.55 -2.41
CA ALA A 131 -1.90 -12.17 -1.89
C ALA A 131 -3.30 -11.58 -1.69
N LEU A 132 -4.23 -11.79 -2.63
CA LEU A 132 -5.61 -11.31 -2.50
C LEU A 132 -6.37 -12.03 -1.37
N ILE A 133 -6.12 -13.31 -1.15
CA ILE A 133 -6.68 -14.05 0.00
C ILE A 133 -6.18 -13.44 1.32
N GLN A 134 -4.87 -13.15 1.43
CA GLN A 134 -4.31 -12.52 2.63
C GLN A 134 -4.89 -11.11 2.84
N ILE A 135 -5.03 -10.30 1.77
CA ILE A 135 -5.69 -8.99 1.86
C ILE A 135 -7.14 -9.15 2.36
N ARG A 136 -7.87 -10.14 1.86
CA ARG A 136 -9.24 -10.40 2.33
C ARG A 136 -9.28 -10.82 3.79
N GLN A 137 -8.31 -11.59 4.27
CA GLN A 137 -8.23 -12.02 5.67
C GLN A 137 -7.95 -10.87 6.63
N ILE A 138 -7.06 -9.94 6.28
CA ILE A 138 -6.74 -8.78 7.13
C ILE A 138 -7.82 -7.69 7.09
N LEU A 139 -8.70 -7.69 6.10
CA LEU A 139 -9.85 -6.80 6.04
C LEU A 139 -10.96 -7.27 6.98
N LYS A 140 -11.59 -6.32 7.66
CA LYS A 140 -12.84 -6.54 8.38
C LYS A 140 -13.95 -7.03 7.43
N PRO A 141 -15.03 -7.65 7.94
CA PRO A 141 -16.09 -8.20 7.09
C PRO A 141 -16.68 -7.23 6.08
N ASP A 142 -16.77 -5.95 6.45
CA ASP A 142 -17.27 -4.85 5.62
C ASP A 142 -16.15 -3.94 5.10
N GLY A 143 -14.89 -4.40 5.15
CA GLY A 143 -13.72 -3.65 4.71
C GLY A 143 -13.66 -3.46 3.21
N PHE A 144 -13.02 -2.36 2.79
CA PHE A 144 -12.83 -1.99 1.39
C PHE A 144 -11.42 -2.32 0.91
N PHE A 145 -11.33 -2.79 -0.32
CA PHE A 145 -10.08 -2.97 -1.05
C PHE A 145 -10.08 -2.14 -2.33
N LEU A 146 -9.03 -1.36 -2.53
CA LEU A 146 -8.80 -0.55 -3.74
C LEU A 146 -7.40 -0.82 -4.30
N ALA A 147 -7.28 -1.07 -5.62
CA ALA A 147 -6.03 -1.29 -6.33
C ALA A 147 -6.09 -0.72 -7.75
#